data_b11a1f3ef3c1d76254c078829bece06f
#
_entry.id   b11a1f3ef3c1d76254c078829bece06f
#
_cell.length_a   1.000
_cell.length_b   1.000
_cell.length_c   1.000
_cell.angle_alpha   90.00
_cell.angle_beta   90.00
_cell.angle_gamma   90.00
#
_symmetry.space_group_name_H-M   'P 1'
#
loop_
_entity.id
_entity.type
_entity.pdbx_description
1 polymer ?
#
loop_
_entity_poly.entity_id
_entity_poly.type
_entity_poly.pdbx_seq_one_letter_code
_entity_poly.pdbx_strand_id
1 'polypeptide(L)'
;MSEYEVSGIENIARGVCVADGKVLLCKPRKGGYTYLPGGHIEFGEKGREALVREIREEMGLEAEAGELLGVEECQFEQHGKPHAEINLIFKLTIPACLPSQASCPPAREDWIAFEWRDVADIGNANLLPLEMVKYVRG
;
A
#
# COMPACT_ATOMS: atom_id res chain seq x y z
N MET A 1 15.47 -11.77 16.58
CA MET A 1 16.72 -11.85 15.84
C MET A 1 16.75 -10.84 14.74
N SER A 2 17.34 -9.72 15.00
CA SER A 2 17.32 -8.64 14.05
C SER A 2 18.04 -8.95 12.73
N GLU A 3 19.19 -9.60 12.76
CA GLU A 3 19.85 -9.92 11.50
C GLU A 3 19.10 -10.97 10.70
N TYR A 4 18.30 -11.78 11.35
CA TYR A 4 17.41 -12.71 10.70
C TYR A 4 16.35 -11.98 9.91
N GLU A 5 15.71 -11.00 10.55
CA GLU A 5 14.67 -10.21 9.94
C GLU A 5 15.21 -9.38 8.79
N VAL A 6 16.42 -8.87 8.93
CA VAL A 6 17.03 -8.00 7.92
C VAL A 6 17.38 -8.78 6.67
N SER A 7 17.69 -10.07 6.79
CA SER A 7 18.11 -10.87 5.65
C SER A 7 16.98 -11.68 5.03
N GLY A 8 15.78 -11.63 5.59
CA GLY A 8 14.64 -12.38 5.06
C GLY A 8 13.98 -11.69 3.89
N ILE A 9 13.28 -12.49 3.08
CA ILE A 9 12.43 -11.96 2.02
C ILE A 9 11.11 -11.57 2.65
N GLU A 10 10.68 -10.34 2.42
CA GLU A 10 9.43 -9.82 2.96
C GLU A 10 8.28 -10.11 2.01
N ASN A 11 7.20 -10.64 2.53
CA ASN A 11 5.99 -10.92 1.75
C ASN A 11 4.96 -9.85 2.10
N ILE A 12 4.56 -9.08 1.09
CA ILE A 12 3.77 -7.86 1.28
C ILE A 12 2.47 -7.97 0.47
N ALA A 13 1.37 -7.57 1.06
CA ALA A 13 0.11 -7.40 0.34
C ALA A 13 -0.14 -5.91 0.14
N ARG A 14 -0.42 -5.51 -1.11
CA ARG A 14 -0.68 -4.11 -1.48
C ARG A 14 -2.03 -4.00 -2.16
N GLY A 15 -2.69 -2.86 -2.00
CA GLY A 15 -3.98 -2.63 -2.60
C GLY A 15 -4.00 -1.44 -3.55
N VAL A 16 -4.65 -1.62 -4.69
CA VAL A 16 -4.95 -0.55 -5.63
C VAL A 16 -6.41 -0.18 -5.45
N CYS A 17 -6.64 0.94 -4.79
CA CYS A 17 -7.97 1.43 -4.48
C CYS A 17 -8.23 2.68 -5.32
N VAL A 18 -8.99 2.52 -6.40
CA VAL A 18 -9.29 3.60 -7.33
C VAL A 18 -10.78 3.90 -7.27
N ALA A 19 -11.12 5.17 -7.12
CA ALA A 19 -12.50 5.64 -7.13
C ALA A 19 -12.51 7.05 -7.72
N ASP A 20 -13.48 7.33 -8.59
CA ASP A 20 -13.66 8.65 -9.19
C ASP A 20 -12.38 9.20 -9.84
N GLY A 21 -11.62 8.33 -10.51
CA GLY A 21 -10.38 8.72 -11.17
C GLY A 21 -9.21 9.00 -10.26
N LYS A 22 -9.33 8.66 -8.97
CA LYS A 22 -8.29 8.89 -7.97
C LYS A 22 -7.87 7.58 -7.34
N VAL A 23 -6.61 7.52 -6.92
CA VAL A 23 -6.05 6.35 -6.23
C VAL A 23 -5.68 6.74 -4.81
N LEU A 24 -5.91 5.83 -3.88
CA LEU A 24 -5.55 6.02 -2.47
C LEU A 24 -4.09 5.66 -2.27
N LEU A 25 -3.32 6.59 -1.71
CA LEU A 25 -1.90 6.39 -1.44
C LEU A 25 -1.61 6.61 0.03
N CYS A 26 -0.63 5.87 0.54
CA CYS A 26 -0.03 6.11 1.84
C CYS A 26 1.13 7.07 1.68
N LYS A 27 1.26 7.99 2.61
CA LYS A 27 2.33 8.98 2.60
C LYS A 27 2.97 9.02 3.97
N PRO A 28 4.20 8.52 4.12
CA PRO A 28 4.91 8.69 5.39
C PRO A 28 5.11 10.16 5.67
N ARG A 29 5.02 10.56 6.92
CA ARG A 29 5.20 11.97 7.28
C ARG A 29 6.62 12.46 6.99
N LYS A 30 7.57 11.54 6.89
CA LYS A 30 8.95 11.83 6.52
C LYS A 30 9.32 10.96 5.33
N GLY A 31 10.02 11.53 4.35
CA GLY A 31 10.56 10.76 3.25
C GLY A 31 10.22 11.24 1.85
N GLY A 32 9.17 12.01 1.67
CA GLY A 32 8.85 12.58 0.36
C GLY A 32 8.44 11.59 -0.72
N TYR A 33 7.93 10.43 -0.35
CA TYR A 33 7.46 9.42 -1.29
C TYR A 33 6.09 8.89 -0.85
N THR A 34 5.45 8.13 -1.75
CA THR A 34 4.18 7.48 -1.45
C THR A 34 4.30 5.99 -1.72
N TYR A 35 3.35 5.22 -1.20
CA TYR A 35 3.26 3.80 -1.50
C TYR A 35 1.80 3.35 -1.42
N LEU A 36 1.54 2.18 -1.99
CA LEU A 36 0.17 1.62 -1.95
C LEU A 36 -0.15 1.12 -0.55
N PRO A 37 -1.41 1.24 -0.11
CA PRO A 37 -1.83 0.72 1.18
C PRO A 37 -1.55 -0.77 1.31
N GLY A 38 -1.25 -1.21 2.52
CA GLY A 38 -1.01 -2.62 2.80
C GLY A 38 0.12 -2.82 3.79
N GLY A 39 0.65 -4.02 3.81
CA GLY A 39 1.74 -4.36 4.72
C GLY A 39 2.08 -5.83 4.68
N HIS A 40 2.83 -6.28 5.67
CA HIS A 40 3.37 -7.64 5.72
C HIS A 40 2.29 -8.70 5.89
N ILE A 41 2.44 -9.78 5.14
CA ILE A 41 1.61 -10.98 5.29
C ILE A 41 2.21 -11.79 6.44
N GLU A 42 1.40 -12.10 7.43
CA GLU A 42 1.85 -12.84 8.60
C GLU A 42 1.65 -14.35 8.41
N PHE A 43 2.42 -15.12 9.12
CA PHE A 43 2.29 -16.57 9.05
C PHE A 43 0.85 -17.01 9.37
N GLY A 44 0.30 -17.86 8.54
CA GLY A 44 -1.06 -18.35 8.71
C GLY A 44 -2.13 -17.48 8.06
N GLU A 45 -1.74 -16.41 7.41
CA GLU A 45 -2.62 -15.42 6.81
C GLU A 45 -2.51 -15.49 5.29
N LYS A 46 -3.63 -15.37 4.59
CA LYS A 46 -3.59 -15.20 3.13
C LYS A 46 -3.37 -13.73 2.80
N GLY A 47 -2.86 -13.46 1.60
CA GLY A 47 -2.58 -12.09 1.19
C GLY A 47 -3.79 -11.16 1.28
N ARG A 48 -4.97 -11.62 0.84
CA ARG A 48 -6.19 -10.82 0.94
C ARG A 48 -6.55 -10.52 2.39
N GLU A 49 -6.38 -11.50 3.27
CA GLU A 49 -6.65 -11.32 4.70
C GLU A 49 -5.70 -10.29 5.32
N ALA A 50 -4.42 -10.37 4.92
CA ALA A 50 -3.42 -9.42 5.40
C ALA A 50 -3.78 -8.00 4.98
N LEU A 51 -4.19 -7.81 3.74
CA LEU A 51 -4.55 -6.49 3.23
C LEU A 51 -5.73 -5.91 4.01
N VAL A 52 -6.78 -6.70 4.23
CA VAL A 52 -7.95 -6.25 4.99
C VAL A 52 -7.56 -5.89 6.41
N ARG A 53 -6.72 -6.70 7.05
CA ARG A 53 -6.24 -6.44 8.40
C ARG A 53 -5.43 -5.15 8.48
N GLU A 54 -4.51 -4.94 7.52
CA GLU A 54 -3.68 -3.74 7.50
C GLU A 54 -4.53 -2.47 7.36
N ILE A 55 -5.55 -2.49 6.49
CA ILE A 55 -6.43 -1.35 6.35
C ILE A 55 -7.18 -1.07 7.65
N ARG A 56 -7.64 -2.11 8.33
CA ARG A 56 -8.32 -1.95 9.60
C ARG A 56 -7.39 -1.34 10.65
N GLU A 57 -6.14 -1.79 10.70
CA GLU A 57 -5.16 -1.27 11.66
C GLU A 57 -4.77 0.17 11.36
N GLU A 58 -4.56 0.50 10.09
CA GLU A 58 -4.04 1.80 9.70
C GLU A 58 -5.12 2.87 9.56
N MET A 59 -6.32 2.50 9.15
CA MET A 59 -7.41 3.45 8.89
C MET A 59 -8.63 3.25 9.78
N GLY A 60 -8.75 2.09 10.44
CA GLY A 60 -9.93 1.78 11.22
C GLY A 60 -11.16 1.49 10.38
N LEU A 61 -10.98 1.14 9.11
CA LEU A 61 -12.08 0.92 8.18
C LEU A 61 -12.07 -0.52 7.66
N GLU A 62 -13.26 -0.99 7.28
CA GLU A 62 -13.39 -2.29 6.63
C GLU A 62 -13.12 -2.15 5.15
N ALA A 63 -12.44 -3.14 4.60
CA ALA A 63 -12.05 -3.15 3.20
C ALA A 63 -12.37 -4.49 2.57
N GLU A 64 -12.45 -4.50 1.24
CA GLU A 64 -12.61 -5.72 0.47
C GLU A 64 -11.42 -5.85 -0.46
N ALA A 65 -10.72 -6.96 -0.36
CA ALA A 65 -9.61 -7.29 -1.25
C ALA A 65 -10.16 -8.18 -2.35
N GLY A 66 -10.08 -7.70 -3.57
CA GLY A 66 -10.64 -8.38 -4.72
C GLY A 66 -9.61 -9.14 -5.53
N GLU A 67 -9.65 -8.92 -6.83
CA GLU A 67 -8.83 -9.61 -7.81
C GLU A 67 -7.34 -9.39 -7.58
N LEU A 68 -6.54 -10.45 -7.71
CA LEU A 68 -5.09 -10.35 -7.73
C LEU A 68 -4.68 -9.74 -9.07
N LEU A 69 -4.10 -8.55 -9.03
CA LEU A 69 -3.68 -7.83 -10.24
C LEU A 69 -2.30 -8.26 -10.71
N GLY A 70 -1.45 -8.67 -9.80
CA GLY A 70 -0.13 -9.12 -10.15
C GLY A 70 0.75 -9.40 -8.95
N VAL A 71 1.96 -9.86 -9.26
CA VAL A 71 3.00 -10.14 -8.27
C VAL A 71 4.27 -9.43 -8.74
N GLU A 72 4.90 -8.67 -7.86
CA GLU A 72 6.13 -7.97 -8.18
C GLU A 72 7.22 -8.33 -7.20
N GLU A 73 8.38 -8.68 -7.73
CA GLU A 73 9.59 -8.86 -6.94
C GLU A 73 10.33 -7.55 -6.94
N CYS A 74 10.60 -7.01 -5.76
CA CYS A 74 11.24 -5.71 -5.63
C CYS A 74 12.48 -5.83 -4.75
N GLN A 75 13.57 -5.22 -5.18
CA GLN A 75 14.79 -5.15 -4.39
C GLN A 75 15.25 -3.71 -4.36
N PHE A 76 15.57 -3.23 -3.17
CA PHE A 76 15.99 -1.85 -2.99
C PHE A 76 16.77 -1.71 -1.71
N GLU A 77 17.40 -0.56 -1.53
CA GLU A 77 18.10 -0.23 -0.30
C GLU A 77 17.36 0.90 0.39
N GLN A 78 17.17 0.77 1.68
CA GLN A 78 16.51 1.79 2.48
C GLN A 78 17.21 1.89 3.83
N HIS A 79 17.56 3.09 4.22
CA HIS A 79 18.29 3.35 5.48
C HIS A 79 19.58 2.53 5.58
N GLY A 80 20.26 2.36 4.44
CA GLY A 80 21.51 1.60 4.38
C GLY A 80 21.35 0.10 4.44
N LYS A 81 20.12 -0.42 4.35
CA LYS A 81 19.86 -1.85 4.44
C LYS A 81 19.22 -2.36 3.15
N PRO A 82 19.66 -3.52 2.67
CA PRO A 82 19.03 -4.12 1.51
C PRO A 82 17.69 -4.73 1.89
N HIS A 83 16.72 -4.58 0.99
CA HIS A 83 15.39 -5.15 1.12
C HIS A 83 15.06 -5.97 -0.11
N ALA A 84 14.42 -7.11 0.11
CA ALA A 84 13.88 -7.94 -0.96
C ALA A 84 12.42 -8.24 -0.59
N GLU A 85 11.51 -7.92 -1.50
CA GLU A 85 10.08 -8.07 -1.27
C GLU A 85 9.42 -8.85 -2.38
N ILE A 86 8.45 -9.69 -2.00
CA ILE A 86 7.48 -10.23 -2.93
C ILE A 86 6.17 -9.55 -2.61
N ASN A 87 5.67 -8.77 -3.56
CA ASN A 87 4.44 -8.00 -3.38
C ASN A 87 3.30 -8.66 -4.14
N LEU A 88 2.22 -8.97 -3.43
CA LEU A 88 0.96 -9.40 -4.03
C LEU A 88 0.08 -8.17 -4.13
N ILE A 89 -0.32 -7.81 -5.34
CA ILE A 89 -1.08 -6.59 -5.59
C ILE A 89 -2.53 -6.94 -5.90
N PHE A 90 -3.46 -6.45 -5.09
CA PHE A 90 -4.89 -6.73 -5.20
C PHE A 90 -5.67 -5.46 -5.50
N LYS A 91 -6.79 -5.66 -6.17
CA LYS A 91 -7.79 -4.60 -6.24
C LYS A 91 -8.37 -4.40 -4.84
N LEU A 92 -8.47 -3.16 -4.39
CA LEU A 92 -8.91 -2.83 -3.03
C LEU A 92 -10.10 -1.89 -3.09
N THR A 93 -11.13 -2.19 -2.31
CA THR A 93 -12.30 -1.33 -2.17
C THR A 93 -12.50 -1.01 -0.69
N ILE A 94 -12.68 0.26 -0.37
CA ILE A 94 -12.95 0.72 0.99
C ILE A 94 -14.25 1.54 0.93
N PRO A 95 -15.41 0.90 1.13
CA PRO A 95 -16.70 1.58 0.90
C PRO A 95 -16.90 2.85 1.70
N ALA A 96 -16.34 2.92 2.90
CA ALA A 96 -16.50 4.08 3.78
C ALA A 96 -15.48 5.19 3.51
N CYS A 97 -14.63 5.06 2.48
CA CYS A 97 -13.60 6.05 2.20
C CYS A 97 -13.58 6.37 0.71
N LEU A 98 -14.28 7.44 0.33
CA LEU A 98 -14.40 7.86 -1.07
C LEU A 98 -13.84 9.26 -1.26
N PRO A 99 -13.30 9.57 -2.46
CA PRO A 99 -12.71 10.90 -2.71
C PRO A 99 -13.69 12.06 -2.55
N SER A 100 -15.00 11.79 -2.75
CA SER A 100 -16.03 12.82 -2.66
C SER A 100 -16.39 13.20 -1.22
N GLN A 101 -15.89 12.45 -0.22
CA GLN A 101 -16.19 12.76 1.16
C GLN A 101 -15.39 13.96 1.64
N ALA A 102 -16.01 14.75 2.53
CA ALA A 102 -15.44 16.02 2.96
C ALA A 102 -14.15 15.87 3.78
N SER A 103 -14.02 14.80 4.53
CA SER A 103 -12.84 14.58 5.36
C SER A 103 -11.77 13.83 4.59
N CYS A 104 -10.52 14.11 4.90
CA CYS A 104 -9.40 13.34 4.35
C CYS A 104 -9.51 11.89 4.79
N PRO A 105 -8.92 10.95 4.02
CA PRO A 105 -8.88 9.56 4.46
C PRO A 105 -8.28 9.47 5.86
N PRO A 106 -8.91 8.71 6.76
CA PRO A 106 -8.43 8.64 8.14
C PRO A 106 -7.11 7.90 8.26
N ALA A 107 -6.29 8.29 9.23
CA ALA A 107 -5.08 7.57 9.59
C ALA A 107 -5.07 7.38 11.11
N ARG A 108 -4.83 6.16 11.56
CA ARG A 108 -4.78 5.85 12.98
C ARG A 108 -3.37 5.87 13.54
N GLU A 109 -2.38 5.97 12.66
CA GLU A 109 -0.96 5.99 13.04
C GLU A 109 -0.42 7.39 12.81
N ASP A 110 0.38 7.89 13.74
CA ASP A 110 0.92 9.25 13.64
C ASP A 110 1.97 9.43 12.53
N TRP A 111 2.60 8.34 12.12
CA TRP A 111 3.72 8.39 11.20
C TRP A 111 3.32 8.34 9.73
N ILE A 112 2.04 8.13 9.45
CA ILE A 112 1.55 8.02 8.08
C ILE A 112 0.31 8.89 7.89
N ALA A 113 0.09 9.29 6.64
CA ALA A 113 -1.14 9.93 6.21
C ALA A 113 -1.59 9.24 4.94
N PHE A 114 -2.86 9.41 4.58
CA PHE A 114 -3.41 8.89 3.35
C PHE A 114 -3.85 10.06 2.49
N GLU A 115 -3.74 9.90 1.18
CA GLU A 115 -4.22 10.92 0.25
C GLU A 115 -4.88 10.27 -0.95
N TRP A 116 -5.83 10.97 -1.53
CA TRP A 116 -6.38 10.63 -2.84
C TRP A 116 -5.62 11.43 -3.89
N ARG A 117 -5.05 10.74 -4.87
CA ARG A 117 -4.27 11.37 -5.93
C ARG A 117 -4.92 11.04 -7.27
N ASP A 118 -5.05 12.03 -8.16
CA ASP A 118 -5.54 11.76 -9.52
C ASP A 118 -4.67 10.71 -10.18
N VAL A 119 -5.30 9.69 -10.77
CA VAL A 119 -4.56 8.65 -11.48
C VAL A 119 -3.71 9.28 -12.60
N ALA A 120 -4.24 10.31 -13.25
CA ALA A 120 -3.52 11.02 -14.31
C ALA A 120 -2.24 11.69 -13.80
N ASP A 121 -2.14 11.98 -12.49
CA ASP A 121 -1.01 12.65 -11.87
C ASP A 121 -0.08 11.69 -11.13
N ILE A 122 -0.25 10.38 -11.34
CA ILE A 122 0.53 9.39 -10.58
C ILE A 122 2.04 9.53 -10.81
N GLY A 123 2.44 10.04 -11.95
CA GLY A 123 3.85 10.26 -12.25
C GLY A 123 4.53 11.28 -11.33
N ASN A 124 3.76 12.14 -10.67
CA ASN A 124 4.28 13.15 -9.76
C ASN A 124 4.16 12.75 -8.29
N ALA A 125 3.70 11.54 -8.01
CA ALA A 125 3.45 11.09 -6.65
C ALA A 125 4.67 10.48 -5.97
N ASN A 126 5.73 10.22 -6.71
CA ASN A 126 6.89 9.48 -6.23
C ASN A 126 6.48 8.15 -5.59
N LEU A 127 5.65 7.40 -6.31
CA LEU A 127 5.15 6.11 -5.85
C LEU A 127 6.26 5.08 -5.91
N LEU A 128 6.52 4.43 -4.78
CA LEU A 128 7.57 3.41 -4.67
C LEU A 128 6.97 2.09 -4.17
N PRO A 129 7.52 0.94 -4.56
CA PRO A 129 8.51 0.78 -5.63
C PRO A 129 7.92 1.19 -6.98
N LEU A 130 8.77 1.60 -7.90
CA LEU A 130 8.33 2.10 -9.21
C LEU A 130 7.49 1.09 -9.99
N GLU A 131 7.69 -0.18 -9.75
CA GLU A 131 6.92 -1.26 -10.39
C GLU A 131 5.42 -1.14 -10.11
N MET A 132 5.03 -0.41 -9.06
CA MET A 132 3.62 -0.25 -8.70
C MET A 132 2.85 0.67 -9.63
N VAL A 133 3.53 1.58 -10.31
CA VAL A 133 2.87 2.60 -11.14
C VAL A 133 1.98 1.99 -12.21
N LYS A 134 2.43 0.91 -12.86
CA LYS A 134 1.66 0.28 -13.92
C LYS A 134 0.32 -0.27 -13.44
N TYR A 135 0.23 -0.68 -12.19
CA TYR A 135 -1.02 -1.20 -11.63
C TYR A 135 -2.03 -0.10 -11.38
N VAL A 136 -1.56 1.10 -11.08
CA VAL A 136 -2.43 2.26 -10.88
C VAL A 136 -2.98 2.75 -12.22
N ARG A 137 -2.15 2.73 -13.24
CA ARG A 137 -2.55 3.17 -14.59
C ARG A 137 -3.51 2.20 -15.28
N GLY A 138 -3.50 0.96 -14.87
CA GLY A 138 -4.37 -0.09 -15.40
C GLY A 138 -3.85 -0.80 -16.62
#